data_9af4ebe9c63030e99d6477465af0f433
#
_entry.id   9af4ebe9c63030e99d6477465af0f433
#
_cell.length_a   1.000
_cell.length_b   1.000
_cell.length_c   1.000
_cell.angle_alpha   90.00
_cell.angle_beta   90.00
_cell.angle_gamma   90.00
#
_symmetry.space_group_name_H-M   'P 1'
#
loop_
_entity.id
_entity.type
_entity.pdbx_description
1 polymer ?
#
loop_
_entity_poly.entity_id
_entity_poly.type
_entity_poly.pdbx_seq_one_letter_code
_entity_poly.pdbx_strand_id
1 'polypeptide(L)'
;MQAIYTRTMRVTDDGLGKAMEICQGLAKVRKKFFPKHQIYFSFQVGGDPRTIRETLIGSMFEGENEADAKMSADKKYQNLQKQLQKVAVEGTIEYEIRFIFSE
;
A
#
# COMPACT_ATOMS: atom_id res chain seq x y z
N MET A 1 -4.48 17.96 -8.48
CA MET A 1 -3.52 17.24 -9.33
C MET A 1 -3.51 15.76 -8.95
N GLN A 2 -3.60 14.89 -9.94
CA GLN A 2 -3.54 13.46 -9.72
C GLN A 2 -2.10 13.00 -9.52
N ALA A 3 -1.91 12.08 -8.61
CA ALA A 3 -0.60 11.49 -8.33
C ALA A 3 -0.69 9.98 -8.27
N ILE A 4 0.43 9.34 -8.53
CA ILE A 4 0.61 7.90 -8.35
C ILE A 4 1.64 7.72 -7.25
N TYR A 5 1.20 7.11 -6.15
CA TYR A 5 2.08 6.72 -5.05
C TYR A 5 2.28 5.23 -5.11
N THR A 6 3.53 4.79 -5.00
CA THR A 6 3.83 3.35 -4.87
C THR A 6 4.72 3.09 -3.67
N ARG A 7 4.48 1.97 -3.02
CA ARG A 7 5.35 1.42 -1.99
C ARG A 7 5.61 -0.04 -2.37
N THR A 8 6.86 -0.34 -2.63
CA THR A 8 7.29 -1.67 -3.04
C THR A 8 8.10 -2.31 -1.92
N MET A 9 7.88 -3.58 -1.64
CA MET A 9 8.61 -4.32 -0.63
C MET A 9 8.80 -5.76 -1.05
N ARG A 10 9.91 -6.35 -0.61
CA ARG A 10 10.13 -7.78 -0.76
C ARG A 10 9.57 -8.48 0.49
N VAL A 11 8.97 -9.65 0.30
CA VAL A 11 8.48 -10.49 1.38
C VAL A 11 9.36 -11.72 1.54
N THR A 12 9.26 -12.37 2.70
CA THR A 12 10.02 -13.57 2.98
C THR A 12 9.63 -14.70 2.03
N ASP A 13 10.50 -15.72 1.89
CA ASP A 13 10.34 -16.80 0.91
C ASP A 13 9.00 -17.53 1.03
N ASP A 14 8.50 -17.67 2.24
CA ASP A 14 7.22 -18.34 2.53
C ASP A 14 6.11 -17.35 2.89
N GLY A 15 6.37 -16.06 2.78
CA GLY A 15 5.47 -15.01 3.26
C GLY A 15 4.49 -14.44 2.22
N LEU A 16 4.63 -14.82 0.94
CA LEU A 16 3.84 -14.19 -0.12
C LEU A 16 2.33 -14.38 0.07
N GLY A 17 1.89 -15.59 0.32
CA GLY A 17 0.46 -15.88 0.53
C GLY A 17 -0.12 -15.11 1.70
N LYS A 18 0.60 -15.05 2.81
CA LYS A 18 0.19 -14.30 4.00
C LYS A 18 0.17 -12.80 3.72
N ALA A 19 1.19 -12.29 3.03
CA ALA A 19 1.26 -10.89 2.65
C ALA A 19 0.10 -10.49 1.73
N MET A 20 -0.26 -11.33 0.77
CA MET A 20 -1.40 -11.08 -0.11
C MET A 20 -2.71 -10.99 0.68
N GLU A 21 -2.93 -11.87 1.64
CA GLU A 21 -4.10 -11.84 2.51
C GLU A 21 -4.15 -10.55 3.34
N ILE A 22 -3.03 -10.17 3.95
CA ILE A 22 -2.91 -8.94 4.73
C ILE A 22 -3.19 -7.72 3.84
N CYS A 23 -2.63 -7.68 2.64
CA CYS A 23 -2.79 -6.56 1.72
C CYS A 23 -4.22 -6.42 1.21
N GLN A 24 -4.96 -7.52 1.05
CA GLN A 24 -6.39 -7.44 0.75
C GLN A 24 -7.16 -6.74 1.88
N GLY A 25 -6.80 -7.02 3.12
CA GLY A 25 -7.37 -6.32 4.28
C GLY A 25 -7.00 -4.84 4.31
N LEU A 26 -5.74 -4.52 4.02
CA LEU A 26 -5.27 -3.13 3.95
C LEU A 26 -5.98 -2.34 2.85
N ALA A 27 -6.22 -2.96 1.69
CA ALA A 27 -6.94 -2.32 0.59
C ALA A 27 -8.36 -1.92 1.02
N LYS A 28 -9.04 -2.78 1.77
CA LYS A 28 -10.38 -2.48 2.30
C LYS A 28 -10.36 -1.31 3.28
N VAL A 29 -9.38 -1.28 4.18
CA VAL A 29 -9.25 -0.18 5.14
C VAL A 29 -8.94 1.13 4.42
N ARG A 30 -8.00 1.12 3.48
CA ARG A 30 -7.67 2.31 2.70
C ARG A 30 -8.85 2.83 1.91
N LYS A 31 -9.65 1.95 1.32
CA LYS A 31 -10.84 2.33 0.56
C LYS A 31 -11.89 3.00 1.44
N LYS A 32 -11.99 2.59 2.70
CA LYS A 32 -12.90 3.21 3.67
C LYS A 32 -12.54 4.67 3.94
N PHE A 33 -11.24 4.97 4.10
CA PHE A 33 -10.77 6.31 4.44
C PHE A 33 -10.50 7.17 3.20
N PHE A 34 -10.24 6.56 2.06
CA PHE A 34 -9.95 7.23 0.79
C PHE A 34 -10.82 6.67 -0.33
N PRO A 35 -12.16 6.89 -0.24
CA PRO A 35 -13.09 6.28 -1.18
C PRO A 35 -12.95 6.74 -2.63
N LYS A 36 -12.30 7.90 -2.86
CA LYS A 36 -12.08 8.44 -4.20
C LYS A 36 -10.77 7.98 -4.83
N HIS A 37 -9.87 7.36 -4.05
CA HIS A 37 -8.61 6.86 -4.57
C HIS A 37 -8.79 5.50 -5.22
N GLN A 38 -7.99 5.23 -6.26
CA GLN A 38 -7.79 3.88 -6.78
C GLN A 38 -6.67 3.25 -5.97
N ILE A 39 -6.91 2.05 -5.47
CA ILE A 39 -5.99 1.36 -4.56
C ILE A 39 -5.77 -0.05 -5.10
N TYR A 40 -4.51 -0.38 -5.36
CA TYR A 40 -4.13 -1.69 -5.88
C TYR A 40 -2.97 -2.25 -5.07
N PHE A 41 -3.02 -3.55 -4.81
CA PHE A 41 -1.86 -4.31 -4.39
C PHE A 41 -1.57 -5.34 -5.48
N SER A 42 -0.31 -5.49 -5.84
CA SER A 42 0.11 -6.38 -6.91
C SER A 42 1.39 -7.12 -6.51
N PHE A 43 1.62 -8.28 -7.11
CA PHE A 43 2.90 -8.97 -6.99
C PHE A 43 3.53 -9.09 -8.37
N GLN A 44 4.85 -9.20 -8.40
CA GLN A 44 5.61 -9.23 -9.64
C GLN A 44 5.53 -10.62 -10.27
N VAL A 45 5.24 -10.66 -11.57
CA VAL A 45 5.32 -11.87 -12.39
C VAL A 45 6.51 -11.69 -13.33
N GLY A 46 7.43 -12.64 -13.31
CA GLY A 46 8.71 -12.46 -13.97
C GLY A 46 9.67 -11.68 -13.06
N GLY A 47 10.91 -12.10 -12.97
CA GLY A 47 11.84 -11.56 -12.00
C GLY A 47 11.57 -12.15 -10.61
N ASP A 48 11.48 -11.31 -9.58
CA ASP A 48 11.26 -11.76 -8.20
C ASP A 48 9.77 -11.71 -7.82
N PRO A 49 9.06 -12.87 -7.78
CA PRO A 49 7.63 -12.88 -7.46
C PRO A 49 7.32 -12.59 -6.00
N ARG A 50 8.34 -12.48 -5.14
CA ARG A 50 8.16 -12.13 -3.73
C ARG A 50 8.09 -10.63 -3.50
N THR A 51 8.02 -9.83 -4.55
CA THR A 51 7.91 -8.39 -4.47
C THR A 51 6.44 -7.98 -4.57
N ILE A 52 5.96 -7.26 -3.54
CA ILE A 52 4.60 -6.71 -3.51
C ILE A 52 4.68 -5.20 -3.68
N ARG A 53 3.75 -4.66 -4.45
CA ARG A 53 3.61 -3.22 -4.65
C ARG A 53 2.21 -2.76 -4.28
N GLU A 54 2.17 -1.75 -3.42
CA GLU A 54 0.98 -0.95 -3.17
C GLU A 54 0.97 0.23 -4.13
N THR A 55 -0.13 0.45 -4.83
CA THR A 55 -0.31 1.56 -5.75
C THR A 55 -1.55 2.34 -5.37
N LEU A 56 -1.38 3.64 -5.13
CA LEU A 56 -2.47 4.57 -4.83
C LEU A 56 -2.50 5.63 -5.92
N ILE A 57 -3.66 5.85 -6.51
CA ILE A 57 -3.85 6.87 -7.55
C ILE A 57 -4.98 7.78 -7.11
N GLY A 58 -4.69 9.08 -7.04
CA GLY A 58 -5.69 10.06 -6.62
C GLY A 58 -5.09 11.43 -6.39
N SER A 59 -5.91 12.34 -5.89
CA SER A 59 -5.45 13.67 -5.47
C SER A 59 -4.71 13.53 -4.14
N MET A 60 -3.54 14.11 -4.05
CA MET A 60 -2.67 13.98 -2.87
C MET A 60 -2.71 15.18 -1.92
N PHE A 61 -3.55 16.19 -2.20
CA PHE A 61 -3.46 17.44 -1.44
C PHE A 61 -4.76 17.92 -0.80
N GLU A 62 -5.91 17.32 -1.12
CA GLU A 62 -7.20 17.80 -0.59
C GLU A 62 -7.73 16.83 0.49
N GLY A 63 -7.76 17.29 1.74
CA GLY A 63 -8.36 16.56 2.86
C GLY A 63 -7.62 15.32 3.30
N GLU A 64 -6.44 15.07 2.77
CA GLU A 64 -5.71 13.83 3.00
C GLU A 64 -5.09 13.74 4.39
N ASN A 65 -4.64 14.86 4.93
CA ASN A 65 -4.01 14.86 6.25
C ASN A 65 -4.99 14.39 7.33
N GLU A 66 -6.25 14.78 7.24
CA GLU A 66 -7.27 14.35 8.19
C GLU A 66 -7.63 12.87 7.99
N ALA A 67 -7.85 12.45 6.75
CA ALA A 67 -8.16 11.05 6.45
C ALA A 67 -7.00 10.13 6.82
N ASP A 68 -5.77 10.56 6.54
CA ASP A 68 -4.57 9.80 6.87
C ASP A 68 -4.41 9.66 8.39
N ALA A 69 -4.66 10.73 9.15
CA ALA A 69 -4.61 10.68 10.60
C ALA A 69 -5.66 9.71 11.17
N LYS A 70 -6.88 9.74 10.63
CA LYS A 70 -7.94 8.82 11.04
C LYS A 70 -7.60 7.37 10.73
N MET A 71 -7.05 7.10 9.54
CA MET A 71 -6.64 5.76 9.16
C MET A 71 -5.50 5.26 10.05
N SER A 72 -4.51 6.11 10.32
CA SER A 72 -3.37 5.75 11.17
C SER A 72 -3.80 5.45 12.61
N ALA A 73 -4.90 6.01 13.07
CA ALA A 73 -5.46 5.75 14.40
C ALA A 73 -6.38 4.52 14.42
N ASP A 74 -6.73 3.98 13.27
CA ASP A 74 -7.61 2.81 13.17
C ASP A 74 -6.88 1.55 13.63
N LYS A 75 -7.49 0.82 14.56
CA LYS A 75 -6.85 -0.36 15.16
C LYS A 75 -6.66 -1.49 14.16
N LYS A 76 -7.60 -1.68 13.25
CA LYS A 76 -7.49 -2.70 12.22
C LYS A 76 -6.34 -2.40 11.27
N TYR A 77 -6.19 -1.14 10.87
CA TYR A 77 -5.06 -0.68 10.06
C TYR A 77 -3.73 -0.95 10.75
N GLN A 78 -3.61 -0.53 12.02
CA GLN A 78 -2.38 -0.74 12.80
C GLN A 78 -2.02 -2.22 12.92
N ASN A 79 -3.01 -3.06 13.18
CA ASN A 79 -2.82 -4.49 13.33
C ASN A 79 -2.35 -5.13 12.03
N LEU A 80 -2.97 -4.77 10.90
CA LEU A 80 -2.56 -5.27 9.59
C LEU A 80 -1.15 -4.83 9.22
N GLN A 81 -0.77 -3.58 9.52
CA GLN A 81 0.59 -3.09 9.29
C GLN A 81 1.61 -3.86 10.12
N LYS A 82 1.31 -4.16 11.38
CA LYS A 82 2.19 -4.97 12.21
C LYS A 82 2.37 -6.39 11.65
N GLN A 83 1.30 -6.98 11.15
CA GLN A 83 1.37 -8.30 10.51
C GLN A 83 2.20 -8.26 9.23
N LEU A 84 2.05 -7.21 8.43
CA LEU A 84 2.82 -7.05 7.20
C LEU A 84 4.32 -6.91 7.49
N GLN A 85 4.69 -6.16 8.53
CA GLN A 85 6.08 -6.01 8.94
C GLN A 85 6.76 -7.34 9.26
N LYS A 86 6.01 -8.32 9.76
CA LYS A 86 6.56 -9.65 10.09
C LYS A 86 6.96 -10.46 8.86
N VAL A 87 6.34 -10.20 7.71
CA VAL A 87 6.64 -10.91 6.46
C VAL A 87 7.42 -10.07 5.47
N ALA A 88 7.57 -8.77 5.70
CA ALA A 88 8.40 -7.90 4.89
C ALA A 88 9.88 -8.09 5.22
N VAL A 89 10.73 -8.11 4.19
CA VAL A 89 12.18 -8.15 4.37
C VAL A 89 12.67 -6.73 4.71
N GLU A 90 13.34 -6.60 5.83
CA GLU A 90 13.85 -5.31 6.30
C GLU A 90 14.80 -4.68 5.27
N GLY A 91 14.69 -3.37 5.09
CA GLY A 91 15.54 -2.61 4.19
C GLY A 91 15.17 -2.69 2.71
N THR A 92 14.06 -3.35 2.36
CA THR A 92 13.64 -3.51 0.97
C THR A 92 12.51 -2.57 0.56
N ILE A 93 12.00 -1.74 1.47
CA ILE A 93 10.87 -0.87 1.19
C ILE A 93 11.34 0.34 0.38
N GLU A 94 10.70 0.56 -0.78
CA GLU A 94 10.96 1.68 -1.65
C GLU A 94 9.67 2.46 -1.88
N TYR A 95 9.77 3.78 -1.83
CA TYR A 95 8.64 4.69 -2.03
C TYR A 95 8.88 5.53 -3.27
N GLU A 96 7.81 5.80 -4.02
CA GLU A 96 7.85 6.69 -5.17
C GLU A 96 6.53 7.44 -5.27
N ILE A 97 6.61 8.73 -5.58
CA ILE A 97 5.44 9.56 -5.90
C ILE A 97 5.69 10.22 -7.24
N ARG A 98 4.73 10.07 -8.15
CA ARG A 98 4.75 10.73 -9.46
C ARG A 98 3.48 11.54 -9.63
N PHE A 99 3.62 12.77 -10.10
CA PHE A 99 2.46 13.60 -10.45
C PHE A 99 2.16 13.42 -11.94
N ILE A 100 0.88 13.23 -12.24
CA ILE A 100 0.42 13.05 -13.62
C ILE A 100 0.28 14.45 -14.23
N PHE A 101 1.06 14.74 -15.27
CA PHE A 101 1.03 16.04 -15.95
C PHE A 101 0.37 16.00 -17.33
N SER A 102 0.13 14.81 -17.87
CA SER A 102 -0.61 14.63 -19.13
C SER A 102 -1.41 13.33 -19.07
N GLU A 103 -2.54 13.33 -19.74
CA GLU A 103 -3.41 12.17 -19.83
C GLU A 103 -3.48 11.61 -21.23
#